data_69a3fdbb8e03d832109c5e01eb23876b
#
_entry.id   69a3fdbb8e03d832109c5e01eb23876b
#
_cell.length_a   1.000
_cell.length_b   1.000
_cell.length_c   1.000
_cell.angle_alpha   90.00
_cell.angle_beta   90.00
_cell.angle_gamma   90.00
#
_symmetry.space_group_name_H-M   'P 1'
#
loop_
_entity.id
_entity.type
_entity.pdbx_description
1 polymer ?
#
loop_
_entity_poly.entity_id
_entity_poly.type
_entity_poly.pdbx_seq_one_letter_code
_entity_poly.pdbx_strand_id
1 'polypeptide(L)'
;MHRLTRDDIEQAASLVYQVMPATAQYAWPLLAERLACSVWVKHENHTPTGAFKVRGGITFMHWLKRMHPEVKGIVSATRGNHGQSVALAARALGLRALIVVPQGNSPEKNNAMRGFGGEVVEHGRDFDEAREEAARLAQLHGLYLVPPFHTELVKGVATYALELFSAAPDLDTVYVPIGCGSGICGVIAARDALGLKTE
;
A
#
# COMPACT_ATOMS: atom_id res chain seq x y z
N MET A 1 -5.52 15.33 9.96
CA MET A 1 -5.79 13.90 9.71
C MET A 1 -6.39 13.33 10.99
N HIS A 2 -7.54 12.66 10.95
CA HIS A 2 -8.12 12.02 12.13
C HIS A 2 -7.13 10.94 12.62
N ARG A 3 -6.86 10.88 13.92
CA ARG A 3 -6.00 9.85 14.52
C ARG A 3 -6.68 8.49 14.35
N LEU A 4 -5.98 7.53 13.74
CA LEU A 4 -6.51 6.17 13.60
C LEU A 4 -6.57 5.49 14.97
N THR A 5 -7.68 4.85 15.24
CA THR A 5 -7.86 4.03 16.44
C THR A 5 -7.42 2.59 16.17
N ARG A 6 -7.27 1.81 17.23
CA ARG A 6 -7.02 0.37 17.12
C ARG A 6 -8.14 -0.33 16.34
N ASP A 7 -9.39 0.00 16.61
CA ASP A 7 -10.55 -0.55 15.93
C ASP A 7 -10.54 -0.26 14.41
N ASP A 8 -10.13 0.96 14.01
CA ASP A 8 -9.96 1.30 12.59
C ASP A 8 -8.96 0.38 11.89
N ILE A 9 -7.85 0.05 12.56
CA ILE A 9 -6.81 -0.81 11.99
C ILE A 9 -7.25 -2.28 11.99
N GLU A 10 -7.94 -2.75 13.01
CA GLU A 10 -8.49 -4.10 13.09
C GLU A 10 -9.59 -4.33 12.03
N GLN A 11 -10.45 -3.34 11.78
CA GLN A 11 -11.41 -3.38 10.67
C GLN A 11 -10.70 -3.44 9.32
N ALA A 12 -9.63 -2.66 9.13
CA ALA A 12 -8.81 -2.72 7.92
C ALA A 12 -8.15 -4.11 7.77
N ALA A 13 -7.65 -4.70 8.87
CA ALA A 13 -7.05 -6.03 8.87
C ALA A 13 -8.06 -7.10 8.43
N SER A 14 -9.32 -7.00 8.86
CA SER A 14 -10.40 -7.90 8.44
C SER A 14 -10.62 -7.90 6.92
N LEU A 15 -10.48 -6.75 6.26
CA LEU A 15 -10.53 -6.65 4.80
C LEU A 15 -9.28 -7.22 4.14
N VAL A 16 -8.10 -6.89 4.67
CA VAL A 16 -6.82 -7.37 4.14
C VAL A 16 -6.74 -8.89 4.20
N TYR A 17 -7.20 -9.50 5.30
CA TYR A 17 -7.14 -10.95 5.50
C TYR A 17 -8.12 -11.76 4.64
N GLN A 18 -9.07 -11.11 3.97
CA GLN A 18 -9.87 -11.77 2.92
C GLN A 18 -9.06 -12.01 1.62
N VAL A 19 -7.97 -11.27 1.43
CA VAL A 19 -7.15 -11.31 0.22
C VAL A 19 -5.80 -12.00 0.47
N MET A 20 -5.21 -11.80 1.64
CA MET A 20 -3.89 -12.34 1.99
C MET A 20 -3.78 -12.60 3.49
N PRO A 21 -3.03 -13.62 3.93
CA PRO A 21 -2.75 -13.82 5.34
C PRO A 21 -1.78 -12.75 5.89
N ALA A 22 -1.63 -12.72 7.23
CA ALA A 22 -0.53 -12.01 7.86
C ALA A 22 0.81 -12.49 7.29
N THR A 23 1.73 -11.57 7.07
CA THR A 23 3.05 -11.94 6.56
C THR A 23 3.96 -12.46 7.67
N ALA A 24 4.92 -13.29 7.28
CA ALA A 24 5.91 -13.80 8.22
C ALA A 24 6.73 -12.68 8.86
N GLN A 25 7.14 -12.90 10.09
CA GLN A 25 8.15 -12.09 10.76
C GLN A 25 9.04 -12.99 11.62
N TYR A 26 10.33 -12.72 11.58
CA TYR A 26 11.34 -13.56 12.24
C TYR A 26 12.35 -12.72 12.99
N ALA A 27 12.78 -13.21 14.14
CA ALA A 27 14.03 -12.80 14.76
C ALA A 27 15.19 -13.50 14.04
N TRP A 28 16.14 -12.73 13.50
CA TRP A 28 17.25 -13.25 12.72
C TRP A 28 18.54 -13.30 13.55
N PRO A 29 19.01 -14.49 14.01
CA PRO A 29 20.17 -14.61 14.91
C PRO A 29 21.45 -14.00 14.35
N LEU A 30 21.76 -14.25 13.06
CA LEU A 30 22.98 -13.71 12.44
C LEU A 30 22.95 -12.18 12.28
N LEU A 31 21.76 -11.58 12.09
CA LEU A 31 21.63 -10.12 12.10
C LEU A 31 21.78 -9.57 13.52
N ALA A 32 21.21 -10.26 14.50
CA ALA A 32 21.33 -9.88 15.90
C ALA A 32 22.80 -9.91 16.37
N GLU A 33 23.54 -10.97 16.04
CA GLU A 33 24.99 -11.07 16.31
C GLU A 33 25.77 -9.93 15.68
N ARG A 34 25.53 -9.64 14.39
CA ARG A 34 26.23 -8.58 13.64
C ARG A 34 25.97 -7.17 14.19
N LEU A 35 24.75 -6.93 14.66
CA LEU A 35 24.28 -5.60 15.12
C LEU A 35 24.33 -5.45 16.64
N ALA A 36 24.69 -6.50 17.38
CA ALA A 36 24.71 -6.58 18.82
C ALA A 36 23.37 -6.17 19.50
N CYS A 37 22.27 -6.47 18.83
CA CYS A 37 20.92 -6.21 19.35
C CYS A 37 19.91 -7.22 18.77
N SER A 38 18.73 -7.32 19.37
CA SER A 38 17.63 -8.14 18.83
C SER A 38 17.12 -7.52 17.52
N VAL A 39 17.04 -8.32 16.45
CA VAL A 39 16.61 -7.85 15.12
C VAL A 39 15.44 -8.68 14.62
N TRP A 40 14.31 -8.01 14.40
CA TRP A 40 13.13 -8.58 13.78
C TRP A 40 12.97 -8.06 12.36
N VAL A 41 12.57 -8.93 11.44
CA VAL A 41 12.25 -8.55 10.05
C VAL A 41 10.80 -8.93 9.76
N LYS A 42 9.99 -7.94 9.40
CA LYS A 42 8.63 -8.12 8.88
C LYS A 42 8.68 -8.26 7.37
N HIS A 43 8.31 -9.43 6.84
CA HIS A 43 8.51 -9.80 5.44
C HIS A 43 7.37 -9.34 4.52
N GLU A 44 7.21 -8.04 4.33
CA GLU A 44 6.20 -7.48 3.41
C GLU A 44 6.51 -7.74 1.92
N ASN A 45 7.66 -8.28 1.60
CA ASN A 45 7.99 -8.84 0.28
C ASN A 45 7.26 -10.18 -0.02
N HIS A 46 6.66 -10.81 0.97
CA HIS A 46 5.87 -12.05 0.80
C HIS A 46 4.36 -11.77 0.54
N THR A 47 4.00 -10.54 0.24
CA THR A 47 2.64 -10.21 -0.18
C THR A 47 2.40 -10.58 -1.64
N PRO A 48 1.13 -10.69 -2.11
CA PRO A 48 0.82 -11.00 -3.52
C PRO A 48 1.49 -10.08 -4.55
N THR A 49 1.79 -8.83 -4.17
CA THR A 49 2.48 -7.84 -5.04
C THR A 49 3.95 -7.63 -4.70
N GLY A 50 4.52 -8.44 -3.80
CA GLY A 50 5.89 -8.29 -3.36
C GLY A 50 6.17 -7.02 -2.53
N ALA A 51 5.14 -6.33 -2.03
CA ALA A 51 5.28 -5.10 -1.27
C ALA A 51 4.07 -4.79 -0.38
N PHE A 52 4.27 -4.12 0.75
CA PHE A 52 3.23 -3.73 1.71
C PHE A 52 2.09 -2.89 1.11
N LYS A 53 2.32 -2.26 -0.04
CA LYS A 53 1.35 -1.37 -0.69
C LYS A 53 0.01 -2.03 -0.98
N VAL A 54 -0.03 -3.33 -1.22
CA VAL A 54 -1.26 -4.08 -1.50
C VAL A 54 -2.30 -3.94 -0.40
N ARG A 55 -1.87 -3.90 0.86
CA ARG A 55 -2.75 -3.73 2.03
C ARG A 55 -3.56 -2.44 1.93
N GLY A 56 -2.87 -1.33 1.60
CA GLY A 56 -3.52 -0.04 1.39
C GLY A 56 -4.43 -0.01 0.17
N GLY A 57 -4.04 -0.66 -0.92
CA GLY A 57 -4.89 -0.77 -2.12
C GLY A 57 -6.22 -1.47 -1.83
N ILE A 58 -6.18 -2.56 -1.06
CA ILE A 58 -7.38 -3.31 -0.65
C ILE A 58 -8.34 -2.40 0.12
N THR A 59 -7.88 -1.77 1.19
CA THR A 59 -8.73 -0.92 2.04
C THR A 59 -9.27 0.29 1.29
N PHE A 60 -8.43 0.92 0.47
CA PHE A 60 -8.84 2.06 -0.36
C PHE A 60 -9.93 1.68 -1.37
N MET A 61 -9.79 0.55 -2.08
CA MET A 61 -10.79 0.14 -3.06
C MET A 61 -12.12 -0.26 -2.41
N HIS A 62 -12.10 -0.88 -1.23
CA HIS A 62 -13.32 -1.14 -0.46
C HIS A 62 -14.00 0.16 0.00
N TRP A 63 -13.23 1.12 0.48
CA TRP A 63 -13.73 2.45 0.82
C TRP A 63 -14.33 3.14 -0.42
N LEU A 64 -13.61 3.14 -1.54
CA LEU A 64 -14.07 3.76 -2.79
C LEU A 64 -15.40 3.17 -3.24
N LYS A 65 -15.52 1.85 -3.26
CA LYS A 65 -16.75 1.17 -3.69
C LYS A 65 -17.94 1.48 -2.78
N ARG A 66 -17.69 1.69 -1.49
CA ARG A 66 -18.73 2.05 -0.51
C ARG A 66 -19.15 3.51 -0.63
N MET A 67 -18.20 4.42 -0.79
CA MET A 67 -18.46 5.87 -0.80
C MET A 67 -18.86 6.38 -2.17
N HIS A 68 -18.46 5.69 -3.23
CA HIS A 68 -18.67 6.06 -4.63
C HIS A 68 -19.11 4.82 -5.45
N PRO A 69 -20.30 4.26 -5.16
CA PRO A 69 -20.77 3.02 -5.81
C PRO A 69 -20.97 3.16 -7.32
N GLU A 70 -21.13 4.37 -7.82
CA GLU A 70 -21.24 4.71 -9.24
C GLU A 70 -19.95 4.56 -10.03
N VAL A 71 -18.79 4.61 -9.36
CA VAL A 71 -17.47 4.54 -10.01
C VAL A 71 -17.25 3.18 -10.66
N LYS A 72 -16.89 3.19 -11.95
CA LYS A 72 -16.65 1.98 -12.75
C LYS A 72 -15.16 1.65 -12.91
N GLY A 73 -14.28 2.56 -12.54
CA GLY A 73 -12.85 2.36 -12.65
C GLY A 73 -12.04 3.48 -12.02
N ILE A 74 -10.74 3.23 -11.94
CA ILE A 74 -9.77 4.14 -11.35
C ILE A 74 -8.65 4.46 -12.33
N VAL A 75 -7.98 5.58 -12.08
CA VAL A 75 -6.69 5.89 -12.72
C VAL A 75 -5.69 6.32 -11.65
N SER A 76 -4.43 5.95 -11.83
CA SER A 76 -3.35 6.34 -10.91
C SER A 76 -2.03 6.47 -11.63
N ALA A 77 -1.23 7.48 -11.27
CA ALA A 77 0.16 7.59 -11.72
C ALA A 77 1.10 6.88 -10.74
N THR A 78 2.12 6.18 -11.26
CA THR A 78 3.05 5.44 -10.41
C THR A 78 4.33 5.03 -11.17
N ARG A 79 5.36 4.66 -10.42
CA ARG A 79 6.55 3.96 -10.97
C ARG A 79 6.61 2.47 -10.61
N GLY A 80 5.63 1.92 -9.84
CA GLY A 80 5.69 0.50 -9.49
C GLY A 80 4.68 0.01 -8.46
N ASN A 81 5.10 -0.20 -7.22
CA ASN A 81 4.34 -0.94 -6.20
C ASN A 81 2.93 -0.40 -5.90
N HIS A 82 2.72 0.91 -6.01
CA HIS A 82 1.38 1.48 -5.85
C HIS A 82 0.45 1.05 -6.99
N GLY A 83 0.93 1.08 -8.24
CA GLY A 83 0.16 0.64 -9.40
C GLY A 83 -0.23 -0.84 -9.34
N GLN A 84 0.70 -1.71 -8.95
CA GLN A 84 0.40 -3.13 -8.75
C GLN A 84 -0.68 -3.34 -7.68
N SER A 85 -0.55 -2.60 -6.56
CA SER A 85 -1.50 -2.64 -5.45
C SER A 85 -2.92 -2.24 -5.87
N VAL A 86 -3.07 -1.10 -6.54
CA VAL A 86 -4.39 -0.61 -6.93
C VAL A 86 -4.99 -1.40 -8.09
N ALA A 87 -4.16 -1.94 -9.00
CA ALA A 87 -4.62 -2.82 -10.08
C ALA A 87 -5.21 -4.13 -9.52
N LEU A 88 -4.48 -4.81 -8.62
CA LEU A 88 -4.95 -6.03 -7.97
C LEU A 88 -6.27 -5.78 -7.22
N ALA A 89 -6.32 -4.74 -6.40
CA ALA A 89 -7.49 -4.45 -5.58
C ALA A 89 -8.70 -4.00 -6.41
N ALA A 90 -8.50 -3.21 -7.46
CA ALA A 90 -9.55 -2.81 -8.40
C ALA A 90 -10.14 -4.01 -9.14
N ARG A 91 -9.28 -4.90 -9.66
CA ARG A 91 -9.72 -6.14 -10.32
C ARG A 91 -10.57 -7.00 -9.40
N ALA A 92 -10.19 -7.15 -8.14
CA ALA A 92 -10.95 -7.96 -7.16
C ALA A 92 -12.38 -7.44 -6.93
N LEU A 93 -12.63 -6.14 -7.15
CA LEU A 93 -13.95 -5.51 -7.02
C LEU A 93 -14.64 -5.21 -8.37
N GLY A 94 -14.12 -5.75 -9.46
CA GLY A 94 -14.67 -5.55 -10.80
C GLY A 94 -14.54 -4.12 -11.34
N LEU A 95 -13.55 -3.36 -10.85
CA LEU A 95 -13.26 -2.01 -11.32
C LEU A 95 -12.17 -2.03 -12.41
N ARG A 96 -12.34 -1.22 -13.45
CA ARG A 96 -11.27 -0.93 -14.42
C ARG A 96 -10.11 -0.21 -13.71
N ALA A 97 -8.88 -0.59 -14.01
CA ALA A 97 -7.68 0.08 -13.48
C ALA A 97 -6.79 0.58 -14.62
N LEU A 98 -6.70 1.89 -14.77
CA LEU A 98 -5.80 2.56 -15.71
C LEU A 98 -4.58 3.09 -14.94
N ILE A 99 -3.39 2.65 -15.34
CA ILE A 99 -2.15 2.98 -14.63
C ILE A 99 -1.23 3.77 -15.56
N VAL A 100 -0.95 5.01 -15.21
CA VAL A 100 -0.04 5.86 -15.97
C VAL A 100 1.36 5.79 -15.37
N VAL A 101 2.34 5.50 -16.21
CA VAL A 101 3.75 5.43 -15.83
C VAL A 101 4.58 6.33 -16.74
N PRO A 102 5.69 6.91 -16.27
CA PRO A 102 6.55 7.69 -17.14
C PRO A 102 7.24 6.80 -18.18
N GLN A 103 7.65 7.40 -19.29
CA GLN A 103 8.44 6.72 -20.32
C GLN A 103 9.73 6.17 -19.72
N GLY A 104 10.16 4.99 -20.20
CA GLY A 104 11.34 4.31 -19.66
C GLY A 104 11.15 3.71 -18.26
N ASN A 105 9.90 3.57 -17.78
CA ASN A 105 9.64 2.84 -16.54
C ASN A 105 10.05 1.37 -16.68
N SER A 106 10.38 0.69 -15.56
CA SER A 106 10.79 -0.71 -15.56
C SER A 106 9.78 -1.62 -16.28
N PRO A 107 10.19 -2.35 -17.35
CA PRO A 107 9.32 -3.29 -18.05
C PRO A 107 8.75 -4.37 -17.12
N GLU A 108 9.52 -4.86 -16.16
CA GLU A 108 9.07 -5.84 -15.17
C GLU A 108 7.91 -5.31 -14.34
N LYS A 109 8.01 -4.06 -13.84
CA LYS A 109 6.94 -3.42 -13.08
C LYS A 109 5.71 -3.16 -13.93
N ASN A 110 5.90 -2.74 -15.18
CA ASN A 110 4.79 -2.55 -16.12
C ASN A 110 4.06 -3.88 -16.41
N ASN A 111 4.81 -4.96 -16.62
CA ASN A 111 4.26 -6.28 -16.84
C ASN A 111 3.55 -6.82 -15.57
N ALA A 112 4.11 -6.60 -14.39
CA ALA A 112 3.45 -6.96 -13.14
C ALA A 112 2.11 -6.22 -12.97
N MET A 113 2.04 -4.91 -13.25
CA MET A 113 0.79 -4.14 -13.21
C MET A 113 -0.25 -4.69 -14.19
N ARG A 114 0.16 -5.06 -15.43
CA ARG A 114 -0.72 -5.72 -16.42
C ARG A 114 -1.18 -7.09 -15.93
N GLY A 115 -0.28 -7.90 -15.34
CA GLY A 115 -0.60 -9.21 -14.77
C GLY A 115 -1.64 -9.14 -13.65
N PHE A 116 -1.63 -8.06 -12.86
CA PHE A 116 -2.65 -7.80 -11.84
C PHE A 116 -3.95 -7.18 -12.41
N GLY A 117 -4.05 -6.98 -13.72
CA GLY A 117 -5.26 -6.50 -14.39
C GLY A 117 -5.29 -5.00 -14.65
N GLY A 118 -4.16 -4.32 -14.54
CA GLY A 118 -4.03 -2.90 -14.89
C GLY A 118 -3.82 -2.70 -16.40
N GLU A 119 -4.47 -1.69 -16.95
CA GLU A 119 -4.15 -1.13 -18.26
C GLU A 119 -3.03 -0.11 -18.08
N VAL A 120 -1.86 -0.36 -18.63
CA VAL A 120 -0.68 0.50 -18.45
C VAL A 120 -0.49 1.42 -19.64
N VAL A 121 -0.47 2.73 -19.37
CA VAL A 121 -0.17 3.80 -20.34
C VAL A 121 1.16 4.43 -19.96
N GLU A 122 2.09 4.47 -20.92
CA GLU A 122 3.36 5.16 -20.76
C GLU A 122 3.23 6.59 -21.27
N HIS A 123 3.40 7.58 -20.39
CA HIS A 123 3.28 8.99 -20.74
C HIS A 123 4.19 9.86 -19.86
N GLY A 124 4.79 10.86 -20.53
CA GLY A 124 5.63 11.86 -19.88
C GLY A 124 7.05 11.37 -19.58
N ARG A 125 7.93 12.32 -19.28
CA ARG A 125 9.36 12.09 -19.01
C ARG A 125 9.59 11.65 -17.57
N ASP A 126 8.68 12.06 -16.66
CA ASP A 126 8.81 11.84 -15.24
C ASP A 126 7.46 11.52 -14.56
N PHE A 127 7.49 11.41 -13.24
CA PHE A 127 6.28 11.13 -12.46
C PHE A 127 5.26 12.27 -12.48
N ASP A 128 5.70 13.51 -12.57
CA ASP A 128 4.78 14.67 -12.54
C ASP A 128 4.00 14.76 -13.84
N GLU A 129 4.64 14.60 -15.00
CA GLU A 129 3.95 14.53 -16.29
C GLU A 129 3.00 13.32 -16.36
N ALA A 130 3.40 12.17 -15.83
CA ALA A 130 2.50 11.00 -15.73
C ALA A 130 1.29 11.27 -14.84
N ARG A 131 1.45 12.04 -13.76
CA ARG A 131 0.36 12.44 -12.85
C ARG A 131 -0.62 13.40 -13.52
N GLU A 132 -0.12 14.36 -14.29
CA GLU A 132 -0.95 15.29 -15.07
C GLU A 132 -1.79 14.52 -16.10
N GLU A 133 -1.19 13.58 -16.80
CA GLU A 133 -1.91 12.72 -17.75
C GLU A 133 -2.94 11.84 -17.05
N ALA A 134 -2.62 11.29 -15.88
CA ALA A 134 -3.60 10.53 -15.10
C ALA A 134 -4.82 11.39 -14.72
N ALA A 135 -4.60 12.66 -14.36
CA ALA A 135 -5.69 13.58 -14.06
C ALA A 135 -6.53 13.90 -15.31
N ARG A 136 -5.89 14.10 -16.48
CA ARG A 136 -6.57 14.28 -17.76
C ARG A 136 -7.41 13.07 -18.14
N LEU A 137 -6.87 11.87 -18.01
CA LEU A 137 -7.56 10.61 -18.33
C LEU A 137 -8.70 10.32 -17.35
N ALA A 138 -8.56 10.74 -16.08
CA ALA A 138 -9.64 10.67 -15.09
C ALA A 138 -10.89 11.41 -15.57
N GLN A 139 -10.70 12.66 -16.03
CA GLN A 139 -11.80 13.47 -16.55
C GLN A 139 -12.36 12.92 -17.86
N LEU A 140 -11.49 12.53 -18.80
CA LEU A 140 -11.89 12.04 -20.12
C LEU A 140 -12.72 10.76 -20.06
N HIS A 141 -12.39 9.85 -19.12
CA HIS A 141 -13.01 8.52 -19.02
C HIS A 141 -13.95 8.37 -17.82
N GLY A 142 -14.18 9.43 -17.03
CA GLY A 142 -15.01 9.34 -15.83
C GLY A 142 -14.44 8.37 -14.79
N LEU A 143 -13.10 8.30 -14.67
CA LEU A 143 -12.42 7.43 -13.71
C LEU A 143 -12.10 8.18 -12.43
N TYR A 144 -12.07 7.45 -11.31
CA TYR A 144 -11.64 8.02 -10.03
C TYR A 144 -10.10 8.12 -9.99
N LEU A 145 -9.57 9.33 -9.78
CA LEU A 145 -8.12 9.55 -9.64
C LEU A 145 -7.65 9.11 -8.25
N VAL A 146 -6.91 8.02 -8.19
CA VAL A 146 -6.36 7.51 -6.93
C VAL A 146 -5.12 8.31 -6.54
N PRO A 147 -5.13 8.99 -5.39
CA PRO A 147 -3.97 9.75 -4.95
C PRO A 147 -2.84 8.82 -4.46
N PRO A 148 -1.58 9.27 -4.51
CA PRO A 148 -0.44 8.49 -4.00
C PRO A 148 -0.44 8.36 -2.46
N PHE A 149 -1.21 9.21 -1.77
CA PHE A 149 -1.40 9.21 -0.32
C PHE A 149 -2.86 9.50 0.03
N HIS A 150 -3.44 8.66 0.91
CA HIS A 150 -4.81 8.82 1.41
C HIS A 150 -4.94 8.08 2.75
N THR A 151 -5.84 8.54 3.63
CA THR A 151 -6.05 7.91 4.95
C THR A 151 -6.41 6.43 4.84
N GLU A 152 -7.23 6.04 3.87
CA GLU A 152 -7.60 4.65 3.68
C GLU A 152 -6.42 3.78 3.18
N LEU A 153 -5.48 4.36 2.41
CA LEU A 153 -4.21 3.69 2.11
C LEU A 153 -3.38 3.46 3.37
N VAL A 154 -3.33 4.46 4.26
CA VAL A 154 -2.61 4.37 5.53
C VAL A 154 -3.24 3.33 6.46
N LYS A 155 -4.58 3.27 6.55
CA LYS A 155 -5.28 2.25 7.36
C LYS A 155 -4.88 0.83 6.97
N GLY A 156 -4.91 0.52 5.68
CA GLY A 156 -4.52 -0.80 5.21
C GLY A 156 -3.06 -1.11 5.50
N VAL A 157 -2.17 -0.14 5.27
CA VAL A 157 -0.74 -0.31 5.57
C VAL A 157 -0.49 -0.48 7.07
N ALA A 158 -1.22 0.21 7.94
CA ALA A 158 -1.09 0.06 9.39
C ALA A 158 -1.29 -1.38 9.89
N THR A 159 -1.96 -2.24 9.11
CA THR A 159 -2.21 -3.63 9.48
C THR A 159 -0.93 -4.46 9.63
N TYR A 160 0.11 -4.23 8.81
CA TYR A 160 1.37 -4.95 9.00
C TYR A 160 2.11 -4.51 10.28
N ALA A 161 1.97 -3.25 10.65
CA ALA A 161 2.53 -2.73 11.88
C ALA A 161 1.77 -3.25 13.11
N LEU A 162 0.43 -3.39 13.03
CA LEU A 162 -0.36 -4.06 14.05
C LEU A 162 0.13 -5.51 14.25
N GLU A 163 0.37 -6.25 13.17
CA GLU A 163 0.93 -7.61 13.22
C GLU A 163 2.32 -7.60 13.89
N LEU A 164 3.21 -6.69 13.47
CA LEU A 164 4.58 -6.58 14.00
C LEU A 164 4.57 -6.31 15.50
N PHE A 165 3.87 -5.28 15.94
CA PHE A 165 3.84 -4.87 17.34
C PHE A 165 3.08 -5.86 18.24
N SER A 166 2.08 -6.58 17.69
CA SER A 166 1.39 -7.63 18.47
C SER A 166 2.29 -8.80 18.79
N ALA A 167 3.25 -9.14 17.93
CA ALA A 167 4.17 -10.24 18.14
C ALA A 167 5.51 -9.82 18.78
N ALA A 168 5.88 -8.55 18.67
CA ALA A 168 7.09 -7.97 19.25
C ALA A 168 6.79 -6.58 19.85
N PRO A 169 6.10 -6.50 20.99
CA PRO A 169 5.66 -5.23 21.58
C PRO A 169 6.79 -4.40 22.19
N ASP A 170 7.92 -5.02 22.48
CA ASP A 170 9.05 -4.40 23.19
C ASP A 170 10.14 -3.87 22.22
N LEU A 171 9.78 -3.62 20.97
CA LEU A 171 10.71 -3.03 19.99
C LEU A 171 11.02 -1.57 20.34
N ASP A 172 12.30 -1.24 20.46
CA ASP A 172 12.76 0.14 20.70
C ASP A 172 12.61 1.00 19.45
N THR A 173 12.99 0.46 18.27
CA THR A 173 13.07 1.21 17.02
C THR A 173 12.56 0.38 15.84
N VAL A 174 11.84 1.02 14.91
CA VAL A 174 11.41 0.41 13.65
C VAL A 174 11.90 1.22 12.45
N TYR A 175 12.69 0.60 11.59
CA TYR A 175 13.15 1.18 10.32
C TYR A 175 12.14 0.92 9.21
N VAL A 176 11.65 1.98 8.58
CA VAL A 176 10.62 1.92 7.54
C VAL A 176 11.09 2.64 6.28
N PRO A 177 11.03 2.01 5.09
CA PRO A 177 11.35 2.70 3.83
C PRO A 177 10.28 3.75 3.52
N ILE A 178 10.72 4.98 3.17
CA ILE A 178 9.83 6.10 2.90
C ILE A 178 9.84 6.45 1.41
N GLY A 179 8.65 6.42 0.80
CA GLY A 179 8.35 7.05 -0.48
C GLY A 179 7.35 8.20 -0.25
N CYS A 180 6.08 8.01 -0.64
CA CYS A 180 5.01 9.01 -0.38
C CYS A 180 4.51 9.03 1.09
N GLY A 181 5.11 8.26 2.00
CA GLY A 181 4.85 8.36 3.44
C GLY A 181 3.81 7.40 4.00
N SER A 182 3.00 6.67 3.20
CA SER A 182 1.95 5.77 3.75
C SER A 182 2.51 4.67 4.66
N GLY A 183 3.74 4.18 4.39
CA GLY A 183 4.42 3.17 5.22
C GLY A 183 4.65 3.68 6.63
N ILE A 184 5.43 4.73 6.76
CA ILE A 184 5.79 5.31 8.06
C ILE A 184 4.55 5.82 8.81
N CYS A 185 3.59 6.46 8.11
CA CYS A 185 2.34 6.90 8.74
C CYS A 185 1.52 5.73 9.29
N GLY A 186 1.51 4.58 8.60
CA GLY A 186 0.86 3.36 9.08
C GLY A 186 1.51 2.80 10.33
N VAL A 187 2.85 2.76 10.38
CA VAL A 187 3.60 2.30 11.56
C VAL A 187 3.36 3.22 12.76
N ILE A 188 3.47 4.54 12.56
CA ILE A 188 3.19 5.53 13.60
C ILE A 188 1.75 5.39 14.11
N ALA A 189 0.77 5.24 13.20
CA ALA A 189 -0.63 5.10 13.58
C ALA A 189 -0.88 3.85 14.43
N ALA A 190 -0.29 2.70 14.06
CA ALA A 190 -0.40 1.48 14.84
C ALA A 190 0.31 1.58 16.20
N ARG A 191 1.53 2.13 16.23
CA ARG A 191 2.26 2.41 17.46
C ARG A 191 1.43 3.24 18.46
N ASP A 192 0.89 4.34 17.96
CA ASP A 192 0.11 5.28 18.77
C ASP A 192 -1.22 4.69 19.25
N ALA A 193 -1.89 3.90 18.38
CA ALA A 193 -3.13 3.20 18.71
C ALA A 193 -2.93 2.11 19.78
N LEU A 194 -1.73 1.52 19.85
CA LEU A 194 -1.33 0.54 20.86
C LEU A 194 -0.69 1.17 22.09
N GLY A 195 -0.46 2.48 22.11
CA GLY A 195 0.15 3.19 23.23
C GLY A 195 1.64 2.86 23.44
N LEU A 196 2.33 2.39 22.38
CA LEU A 196 3.75 2.01 22.44
C LEU A 196 4.66 3.24 22.34
N LYS A 197 5.91 3.09 22.84
CA LYS A 197 6.94 4.13 22.83
C LYS A 197 8.03 3.90 21.79
N THR A 198 7.87 2.91 20.92
CA THR A 198 8.79 2.58 19.82
C THR A 198 9.09 3.80 18.94
N GLU A 199 10.35 4.03 18.60
CA GLU A 199 10.81 5.12 17.73
C GLU A 199 10.85 4.70 16.25
#